data_613b5672e7433ffbf69207d2bf412e79
#
_entry.id   613b5672e7433ffbf69207d2bf412e79
#
_cell.length_a   1.000
_cell.length_b   1.000
_cell.length_c   1.000
_cell.angle_alpha   90.00
_cell.angle_beta   90.00
_cell.angle_gamma   90.00
#
_symmetry.space_group_name_H-M   'P 1'
#
loop_
_entity.id
_entity.type
_entity.pdbx_description
1 polymer ?
#
loop_
_entity_poly.entity_id
_entity_poly.type
_entity_poly.pdbx_seq_one_letter_code
_entity_poly.pdbx_strand_id
1 'polypeptide(L)'
;MKIDHTITFFLFLSYSIVRKISWLMQYNRVGENMYKILIIEDDELISKKLESFLESWNYSVCRVVDFYNVMDAFQSFNPDLVLMDITLPYLNGYLWTEKIREESKVPIIFISSATDNMSIVMAISKGADDFVCKPFDLNVLAAKITAILRRSYDFVSNHNILEYQGVRFNLDDNTVCFQSSQMELSKNEAKILRLLMEKKGTIVSRDSLMEYLWKTDFYVDENALSVNVNRLRKKLESIGIVDFIQTKKGLGYKI
;
A
#
# COMPACT_ATOMS: atom_id res chain seq x y z
N MET A 1 52.23 7.15 2.10
CA MET A 1 51.19 6.74 1.14
C MET A 1 49.85 7.24 1.70
N LYS A 2 49.38 8.41 1.27
CA LYS A 2 48.12 9.01 1.73
C LYS A 2 46.98 8.36 0.97
N ILE A 3 46.15 7.61 1.67
CA ILE A 3 44.90 7.04 1.10
C ILE A 3 43.95 8.19 0.90
N ASP A 4 43.52 8.38 -0.32
CA ASP A 4 42.66 9.48 -0.76
C ASP A 4 41.26 9.32 -0.15
N HIS A 5 40.95 10.09 0.87
CA HIS A 5 39.67 10.10 1.57
C HIS A 5 38.46 10.40 0.66
N THR A 6 38.71 10.97 -0.52
CA THR A 6 37.70 11.33 -1.51
C THR A 6 37.13 10.06 -2.19
N ILE A 7 38.00 9.08 -2.49
CA ILE A 7 37.57 7.81 -3.13
C ILE A 7 36.74 6.97 -2.15
N THR A 8 37.12 6.96 -0.87
CA THR A 8 36.40 6.21 0.18
C THR A 8 35.02 6.82 0.43
N PHE A 9 34.91 8.15 0.37
CA PHE A 9 33.61 8.83 0.53
C PHE A 9 32.66 8.58 -0.64
N PHE A 10 33.15 8.57 -1.89
CA PHE A 10 32.37 8.21 -3.07
C PHE A 10 31.91 6.75 -3.08
N LEU A 11 32.75 5.82 -2.65
CA LEU A 11 32.39 4.40 -2.50
C LEU A 11 31.34 4.18 -1.40
N PHE A 12 31.42 4.93 -0.31
CA PHE A 12 30.43 4.86 0.78
C PHE A 12 29.07 5.44 0.38
N LEU A 13 29.06 6.55 -0.40
CA LEU A 13 27.83 7.11 -0.96
C LEU A 13 27.20 6.17 -1.99
N SER A 14 27.99 5.57 -2.88
CA SER A 14 27.49 4.62 -3.88
C SER A 14 26.93 3.35 -3.21
N TYR A 15 27.59 2.84 -2.16
CA TYR A 15 27.12 1.67 -1.42
C TYR A 15 25.83 1.94 -0.63
N SER A 16 25.68 3.14 -0.06
CA SER A 16 24.46 3.59 0.62
C SER A 16 23.29 3.77 -0.35
N ILE A 17 23.57 4.30 -1.55
CA ILE A 17 22.57 4.49 -2.62
C ILE A 17 22.15 3.12 -3.19
N VAL A 18 23.09 2.23 -3.48
CA VAL A 18 22.79 0.87 -3.97
C VAL A 18 21.99 0.07 -2.93
N ARG A 19 22.31 0.20 -1.64
CA ARG A 19 21.56 -0.45 -0.57
C ARG A 19 20.16 0.13 -0.39
N LYS A 20 19.98 1.44 -0.56
CA LYS A 20 18.65 2.08 -0.59
C LYS A 20 17.85 1.68 -1.83
N ILE A 21 18.49 1.55 -2.98
CA ILE A 21 17.85 1.09 -4.22
C ILE A 21 17.48 -0.39 -4.10
N SER A 22 18.34 -1.25 -3.55
CA SER A 22 18.02 -2.67 -3.34
C SER A 22 16.89 -2.85 -2.30
N TRP A 23 16.83 -1.99 -1.27
CA TRP A 23 15.73 -1.98 -0.29
C TRP A 23 14.41 -1.52 -0.93
N LEU A 24 14.45 -0.48 -1.79
CA LEU A 24 13.30 -0.03 -2.58
C LEU A 24 12.82 -1.10 -3.58
N MET A 25 13.75 -1.84 -4.21
CA MET A 25 13.41 -2.97 -5.08
C MET A 25 12.82 -4.16 -4.31
N GLN A 26 13.21 -4.36 -3.05
CA GLN A 26 12.67 -5.40 -2.19
C GLN A 26 11.30 -5.01 -1.61
N TYR A 27 10.98 -3.71 -1.55
CA TYR A 27 9.72 -3.18 -1.05
C TYR A 27 8.55 -3.35 -2.06
N ASN A 28 8.86 -3.44 -3.36
CA ASN A 28 7.85 -3.74 -4.40
C ASN A 28 7.36 -5.20 -4.38
N ARG A 29 7.82 -6.01 -3.42
CA ARG A 29 7.37 -7.38 -3.16
C ARG A 29 6.46 -7.46 -1.94
N VAL A 30 5.37 -6.72 -1.92
CA VAL A 30 4.29 -6.97 -0.96
C VAL A 30 3.16 -7.67 -1.71
N GLY A 31 3.20 -9.00 -1.74
CA GLY A 31 2.21 -9.84 -2.43
C GLY A 31 2.56 -10.05 -3.92
N GLU A 32 2.16 -11.18 -4.47
CA GLU A 32 2.47 -11.69 -5.82
C GLU A 32 2.05 -10.79 -7.02
N ASN A 33 1.52 -9.59 -6.80
CA ASN A 33 1.09 -8.67 -7.86
C ASN A 33 2.03 -7.46 -7.96
N MET A 34 2.65 -7.28 -9.12
CA MET A 34 3.36 -6.04 -9.49
C MET A 34 2.35 -4.91 -9.64
N TYR A 35 2.66 -3.72 -9.09
CA TYR A 35 1.84 -2.52 -9.35
C TYR A 35 1.80 -2.20 -10.84
N LYS A 36 0.60 -1.84 -11.31
CA LYS A 36 0.30 -1.52 -12.70
C LYS A 36 0.31 -0.01 -12.93
N ILE A 37 1.12 0.45 -13.87
CA ILE A 37 1.23 1.87 -14.22
C ILE A 37 0.75 2.09 -15.64
N LEU A 38 -0.27 2.93 -15.82
CA LEU A 38 -0.75 3.36 -17.13
C LEU A 38 -0.07 4.67 -17.51
N ILE A 39 0.56 4.71 -18.68
CA ILE A 39 1.19 5.91 -19.24
C ILE A 39 0.31 6.48 -20.35
N ILE A 40 -0.10 7.74 -20.20
CA ILE A 40 -0.89 8.51 -21.15
C ILE A 40 -0.02 9.70 -21.57
N GLU A 41 0.80 9.50 -22.58
CA GLU A 41 1.83 10.41 -23.11
C GLU A 41 1.92 10.19 -24.61
N ASP A 42 1.72 11.23 -25.41
CA ASP A 42 1.71 11.16 -26.89
C ASP A 42 3.11 11.21 -27.52
N ASP A 43 4.11 11.75 -26.81
CA ASP A 43 5.50 11.64 -27.25
C ASP A 43 5.98 10.19 -27.10
N GLU A 44 6.14 9.53 -28.25
CA GLU A 44 6.53 8.12 -28.32
C GLU A 44 7.93 7.86 -27.72
N LEU A 45 8.85 8.81 -27.80
CA LEU A 45 10.20 8.66 -27.22
C LEU A 45 10.15 8.73 -25.69
N ILE A 46 9.36 9.67 -25.17
CA ILE A 46 9.17 9.82 -23.72
C ILE A 46 8.44 8.60 -23.18
N SER A 47 7.32 8.20 -23.81
CA SER A 47 6.52 7.09 -23.30
C SER A 47 7.26 5.75 -23.34
N LYS A 48 8.04 5.45 -24.39
CA LYS A 48 8.91 4.25 -24.45
C LYS A 48 10.02 4.27 -23.41
N LYS A 49 10.63 5.43 -23.18
CA LYS A 49 11.68 5.59 -22.17
C LYS A 49 11.13 5.39 -20.76
N LEU A 50 9.94 5.93 -20.48
CA LEU A 50 9.24 5.72 -19.21
C LEU A 50 8.88 4.25 -19.01
N GLU A 51 8.31 3.58 -20.01
CA GLU A 51 7.97 2.15 -19.98
C GLU A 51 9.19 1.32 -19.60
N SER A 52 10.28 1.38 -20.40
CA SER A 52 11.50 0.59 -20.16
C SER A 52 12.11 0.88 -18.78
N PHE A 53 12.09 2.14 -18.33
CA PHE A 53 12.61 2.51 -17.03
C PHE A 53 11.76 1.92 -15.89
N LEU A 54 10.42 2.06 -15.96
CA LEU A 54 9.51 1.59 -14.92
C LEU A 54 9.45 0.05 -14.88
N GLU A 55 9.55 -0.63 -16.01
CA GLU A 55 9.69 -2.10 -16.05
C GLU A 55 10.98 -2.56 -15.34
N SER A 56 12.09 -1.81 -15.49
CA SER A 56 13.33 -2.10 -14.76
C SER A 56 13.18 -1.95 -13.23
N TRP A 57 12.17 -1.21 -12.77
CA TRP A 57 11.77 -1.07 -11.37
C TRP A 57 10.70 -2.08 -10.94
N ASN A 58 10.44 -3.09 -11.77
CA ASN A 58 9.49 -4.18 -11.50
C ASN A 58 8.02 -3.72 -11.41
N TYR A 59 7.65 -2.70 -12.20
CA TYR A 59 6.25 -2.33 -12.43
C TYR A 59 5.72 -3.03 -13.68
N SER A 60 4.42 -3.34 -13.71
CA SER A 60 3.72 -3.70 -14.95
C SER A 60 3.27 -2.42 -15.64
N VAL A 61 3.67 -2.20 -16.88
CA VAL A 61 3.43 -0.93 -17.58
C VAL A 61 2.57 -1.15 -18.82
N CYS A 62 1.62 -0.25 -19.04
CA CYS A 62 0.87 -0.14 -20.28
C CYS A 62 0.94 1.30 -20.80
N ARG A 63 1.19 1.49 -22.09
CA ARG A 63 1.13 2.79 -22.77
C ARG A 63 -0.15 2.90 -23.56
N VAL A 64 -0.81 4.03 -23.45
CA VAL A 64 -1.94 4.35 -24.34
C VAL A 64 -1.41 4.68 -25.73
N VAL A 65 -1.97 4.05 -26.74
CA VAL A 65 -1.67 4.27 -28.16
C VAL A 65 -2.85 4.93 -28.85
N ASP A 66 -4.06 4.59 -28.45
CA ASP A 66 -5.28 5.18 -28.97
C ASP A 66 -5.82 6.25 -28.02
N PHE A 67 -5.56 7.50 -28.34
CA PHE A 67 -5.98 8.66 -27.54
C PHE A 67 -7.45 9.05 -27.75
N TYR A 68 -8.20 8.37 -28.62
CA TYR A 68 -9.66 8.49 -28.68
C TYR A 68 -10.35 7.65 -27.60
N ASN A 69 -9.74 6.51 -27.23
CA ASN A 69 -10.32 5.49 -26.35
C ASN A 69 -9.46 5.27 -25.10
N VAL A 70 -8.99 6.34 -24.45
CA VAL A 70 -8.15 6.26 -23.24
C VAL A 70 -8.85 5.49 -22.11
N MET A 71 -10.17 5.66 -21.97
CA MET A 71 -10.93 4.96 -20.93
C MET A 71 -10.99 3.44 -21.14
N ASP A 72 -10.98 2.96 -22.39
CA ASP A 72 -10.94 1.53 -22.70
C ASP A 72 -9.61 0.90 -22.23
N ALA A 73 -8.50 1.61 -22.47
CA ALA A 73 -7.20 1.21 -21.97
C ALA A 73 -7.14 1.23 -20.43
N PHE A 74 -7.70 2.27 -19.82
CA PHE A 74 -7.79 2.41 -18.37
C PHE A 74 -8.57 1.26 -17.72
N GLN A 75 -9.79 0.98 -18.22
CA GLN A 75 -10.67 -0.06 -17.67
C GLN A 75 -10.10 -1.46 -17.90
N SER A 76 -9.57 -1.75 -19.10
CA SER A 76 -9.02 -3.07 -19.42
C SER A 76 -7.72 -3.39 -18.67
N PHE A 77 -6.84 -2.39 -18.50
CA PHE A 77 -5.59 -2.57 -17.78
C PHE A 77 -5.76 -2.52 -16.26
N ASN A 78 -6.75 -1.76 -15.76
CA ASN A 78 -7.03 -1.56 -14.34
C ASN A 78 -5.75 -1.16 -13.56
N PRO A 79 -5.22 0.05 -13.80
CA PRO A 79 -3.95 0.49 -13.24
C PRO A 79 -4.05 0.84 -11.75
N ASP A 80 -2.90 0.73 -11.05
CA ASP A 80 -2.71 1.20 -9.68
C ASP A 80 -2.19 2.65 -9.64
N LEU A 81 -1.70 3.19 -10.76
CA LEU A 81 -1.26 4.58 -10.91
C LEU A 81 -1.30 4.99 -12.38
N VAL A 82 -1.66 6.24 -12.63
CA VAL A 82 -1.67 6.84 -13.97
C VAL A 82 -0.61 7.94 -14.04
N LEU A 83 0.24 7.90 -15.08
CA LEU A 83 1.07 9.00 -15.51
C LEU A 83 0.35 9.69 -16.67
N MET A 84 0.06 10.98 -16.54
CA MET A 84 -0.80 11.74 -17.45
C MET A 84 -0.08 12.96 -18.01
N ASP A 85 0.11 13.06 -19.31
CA ASP A 85 0.47 14.36 -19.91
C ASP A 85 -0.76 15.28 -19.96
N ILE A 86 -0.52 16.58 -19.78
CA ILE A 86 -1.55 17.60 -19.96
C ILE A 86 -1.86 17.81 -21.45
N THR A 87 -0.81 17.84 -22.28
CA THR A 87 -0.92 18.15 -23.70
C THR A 87 -1.06 16.87 -24.50
N LEU A 88 -2.31 16.45 -24.69
CA LEU A 88 -2.64 15.24 -25.43
C LEU A 88 -3.47 15.58 -26.68
N PRO A 89 -3.43 14.75 -27.73
CA PRO A 89 -4.30 14.91 -28.87
C PRO A 89 -5.78 14.69 -28.48
N TYR A 90 -6.69 15.40 -29.14
CA TYR A 90 -8.16 15.36 -29.01
C TYR A 90 -8.68 15.93 -27.66
N LEU A 91 -8.42 15.30 -26.54
CA LEU A 91 -8.78 15.78 -25.19
C LEU A 91 -7.52 15.94 -24.36
N ASN A 92 -7.40 17.07 -23.67
CA ASN A 92 -6.27 17.29 -22.77
C ASN A 92 -6.33 16.40 -21.51
N GLY A 93 -5.19 16.27 -20.82
CA GLY A 93 -5.07 15.41 -19.64
C GLY A 93 -6.01 15.79 -18.51
N TYR A 94 -6.41 17.06 -18.38
CA TYR A 94 -7.37 17.49 -17.36
C TYR A 94 -8.75 16.85 -17.56
N LEU A 95 -9.24 16.82 -18.81
CA LEU A 95 -10.52 16.20 -19.14
C LEU A 95 -10.48 14.68 -18.98
N TRP A 96 -9.36 14.04 -19.31
CA TRP A 96 -9.20 12.61 -19.04
C TRP A 96 -9.17 12.33 -17.53
N THR A 97 -8.52 13.19 -16.75
CA THR A 97 -8.52 13.07 -15.29
C THR A 97 -9.94 13.17 -14.72
N GLU A 98 -10.76 14.12 -15.17
CA GLU A 98 -12.15 14.23 -14.75
C GLU A 98 -12.93 12.93 -15.02
N LYS A 99 -12.82 12.38 -16.24
CA LYS A 99 -13.47 11.11 -16.59
C LYS A 99 -13.00 9.94 -15.72
N ILE A 100 -11.69 9.83 -15.47
CA ILE A 100 -11.16 8.79 -14.58
C ILE A 100 -11.70 8.97 -13.14
N ARG A 101 -11.83 10.21 -12.67
CA ARG A 101 -12.34 10.53 -11.33
C ARG A 101 -13.83 10.24 -11.14
N GLU A 102 -14.62 10.17 -12.21
CA GLU A 102 -16.00 9.70 -12.16
C GLU A 102 -16.10 8.22 -11.76
N GLU A 103 -15.09 7.41 -12.12
CA GLU A 103 -15.10 5.96 -11.92
C GLU A 103 -14.10 5.47 -10.85
N SER A 104 -13.00 6.22 -10.60
CA SER A 104 -11.88 5.72 -9.81
C SER A 104 -11.17 6.79 -8.98
N LYS A 105 -10.62 6.33 -7.85
CA LYS A 105 -9.71 7.12 -7.00
C LYS A 105 -8.23 6.76 -7.23
N VAL A 106 -7.91 6.08 -8.32
CA VAL A 106 -6.54 5.72 -8.67
C VAL A 106 -5.64 6.95 -8.65
N PRO A 107 -4.44 6.92 -8.05
CA PRO A 107 -3.56 8.07 -8.05
C PRO A 107 -3.10 8.46 -9.47
N ILE A 108 -3.07 9.77 -9.73
CA ILE A 108 -2.69 10.36 -11.01
C ILE A 108 -1.55 11.35 -10.78
N ILE A 109 -0.43 11.14 -11.48
CA ILE A 109 0.69 12.08 -11.54
C ILE A 109 0.69 12.75 -12.92
N PHE A 110 0.58 14.08 -12.94
CA PHE A 110 0.78 14.80 -14.18
C PHE A 110 2.25 14.92 -14.53
N ILE A 111 2.57 14.74 -15.82
CA ILE A 111 3.87 14.99 -16.42
C ILE A 111 3.67 16.05 -17.50
N SER A 112 4.25 17.23 -17.37
CA SER A 112 3.99 18.31 -18.33
C SER A 112 5.17 19.25 -18.55
N SER A 113 5.24 19.85 -19.73
CA SER A 113 6.15 20.96 -20.06
C SER A 113 5.67 22.30 -19.50
N ALA A 114 4.42 22.40 -19.02
CA ALA A 114 3.92 23.61 -18.39
C ALA A 114 4.59 23.82 -17.02
N THR A 115 5.27 24.96 -16.88
CA THR A 115 6.02 25.32 -15.66
C THR A 115 5.35 26.46 -14.89
N ASP A 116 4.24 26.98 -15.39
CA ASP A 116 3.51 28.07 -14.75
C ASP A 116 2.68 27.55 -13.57
N ASN A 117 2.61 28.38 -12.52
CA ASN A 117 1.90 28.03 -11.30
C ASN A 117 0.41 27.74 -11.52
N MET A 118 -0.19 28.34 -12.55
CA MET A 118 -1.62 28.16 -12.85
C MET A 118 -1.89 26.73 -13.34
N SER A 119 -1.03 26.19 -14.22
CA SER A 119 -1.15 24.80 -14.69
C SER A 119 -1.02 23.79 -13.53
N ILE A 120 -0.12 24.02 -12.58
CA ILE A 120 0.03 23.18 -11.40
C ILE A 120 -1.23 23.25 -10.51
N VAL A 121 -1.75 24.45 -10.24
CA VAL A 121 -2.97 24.65 -9.46
C VAL A 121 -4.17 23.98 -10.13
N MET A 122 -4.29 24.11 -11.46
CA MET A 122 -5.34 23.43 -12.23
C MET A 122 -5.22 21.91 -12.13
N ALA A 123 -4.03 21.35 -12.27
CA ALA A 123 -3.81 19.90 -12.14
C ALA A 123 -4.32 19.37 -10.79
N ILE A 124 -3.92 20.02 -9.70
CA ILE A 124 -4.34 19.64 -8.34
C ILE A 124 -5.86 19.80 -8.17
N SER A 125 -6.44 20.90 -8.65
CA SER A 125 -7.89 21.16 -8.54
C SER A 125 -8.74 20.16 -9.34
N LYS A 126 -8.19 19.57 -10.41
CA LYS A 126 -8.83 18.53 -11.21
C LYS A 126 -8.62 17.12 -10.66
N GLY A 127 -7.95 17.00 -9.53
CA GLY A 127 -7.79 15.74 -8.82
C GLY A 127 -6.48 15.00 -9.05
N ALA A 128 -5.42 15.72 -9.46
CA ALA A 128 -4.06 15.16 -9.47
C ALA A 128 -3.53 14.95 -8.05
N ASP A 129 -2.79 13.87 -7.86
CA ASP A 129 -2.12 13.56 -6.60
C ASP A 129 -0.70 14.14 -6.53
N ASP A 130 -0.07 14.37 -7.70
CA ASP A 130 1.23 15.03 -7.81
C ASP A 130 1.43 15.59 -9.24
N PHE A 131 2.52 16.34 -9.41
CA PHE A 131 2.91 16.98 -10.67
C PHE A 131 4.43 16.90 -10.86
N VAL A 132 4.87 16.68 -12.12
CA VAL A 132 6.27 16.63 -12.51
C VAL A 132 6.48 17.44 -13.78
N CYS A 133 7.37 18.44 -13.72
CA CYS A 133 7.71 19.25 -14.89
C CYS A 133 8.73 18.56 -15.79
N LYS A 134 8.51 18.59 -17.10
CA LYS A 134 9.50 18.22 -18.13
C LYS A 134 10.52 19.36 -18.32
N PRO A 135 11.83 19.11 -18.43
CA PRO A 135 12.50 17.81 -18.31
C PRO A 135 12.63 17.36 -16.84
N PHE A 136 12.51 16.06 -16.57
CA PHE A 136 12.59 15.50 -15.23
C PHE A 136 13.64 14.37 -15.14
N ASP A 137 14.14 14.15 -13.95
CA ASP A 137 14.96 12.98 -13.62
C ASP A 137 14.05 11.76 -13.37
N LEU A 138 14.34 10.64 -14.03
CA LEU A 138 13.57 9.42 -13.92
C LEU A 138 13.60 8.82 -12.51
N ASN A 139 14.70 8.99 -11.77
CA ASN A 139 14.78 8.51 -10.38
C ASN A 139 13.91 9.35 -9.45
N VAL A 140 13.80 10.66 -9.71
CA VAL A 140 12.88 11.55 -8.98
C VAL A 140 11.44 11.14 -9.24
N LEU A 141 11.09 10.85 -10.48
CA LEU A 141 9.76 10.34 -10.84
C LEU A 141 9.47 9.01 -10.15
N ALA A 142 10.41 8.04 -10.19
CA ALA A 142 10.26 6.77 -9.52
C ALA A 142 10.08 6.91 -7.99
N ALA A 143 10.81 7.83 -7.36
CA ALA A 143 10.65 8.11 -5.93
C ALA A 143 9.25 8.67 -5.61
N LYS A 144 8.70 9.54 -6.46
CA LYS A 144 7.32 10.05 -6.33
C LYS A 144 6.28 8.95 -6.53
N ILE A 145 6.42 8.13 -7.57
CA ILE A 145 5.55 6.96 -7.83
C ILE A 145 5.53 6.05 -6.60
N THR A 146 6.70 5.63 -6.11
CA THR A 146 6.82 4.77 -4.92
C THR A 146 6.16 5.41 -3.70
N ALA A 147 6.34 6.70 -3.47
CA ALA A 147 5.76 7.40 -2.32
C ALA A 147 4.23 7.48 -2.41
N ILE A 148 3.68 7.67 -3.61
CA ILE A 148 2.24 7.73 -3.85
C ILE A 148 1.62 6.34 -3.73
N LEU A 149 2.17 5.31 -4.37
CA LEU A 149 1.69 3.93 -4.26
C LEU A 149 1.68 3.46 -2.80
N ARG A 150 2.78 3.72 -2.07
CA ARG A 150 2.85 3.44 -0.64
C ARG A 150 1.74 4.15 0.14
N ARG A 151 1.47 5.43 -0.14
CA ARG A 151 0.41 6.20 0.54
C ARG A 151 -0.99 5.69 0.20
N SER A 152 -1.23 5.34 -1.07
CA SER A 152 -2.54 4.91 -1.56
C SER A 152 -2.87 3.47 -1.21
N TYR A 153 -1.87 2.58 -1.15
CA TYR A 153 -2.09 1.13 -1.00
C TYR A 153 -1.42 0.54 0.24
N ASP A 154 -0.17 0.93 0.58
CA ASP A 154 0.56 0.33 1.70
C ASP A 154 0.16 0.94 3.05
N PHE A 155 -0.17 2.25 3.08
CA PHE A 155 -0.70 2.86 4.30
C PHE A 155 -2.12 2.38 4.59
N VAL A 156 -2.93 2.10 3.58
CA VAL A 156 -4.25 1.48 3.77
C VAL A 156 -4.09 0.04 4.26
N SER A 157 -3.19 -0.74 3.66
CA SER A 157 -2.91 -2.12 4.10
C SER A 157 -2.18 -2.19 5.45
N ASN A 158 -1.25 -1.27 5.77
CA ASN A 158 -0.55 -1.28 7.06
C ASN A 158 -1.37 -0.72 8.22
N HIS A 159 -2.35 0.18 8.00
CA HIS A 159 -3.29 0.58 9.05
C HIS A 159 -4.28 -0.53 9.40
N ASN A 160 -4.49 -1.48 8.51
CA ASN A 160 -5.41 -2.59 8.69
C ASN A 160 -4.70 -3.92 8.99
N ILE A 161 -3.36 -3.95 9.11
CA ILE A 161 -2.61 -5.11 9.57
C ILE A 161 -2.01 -4.84 10.94
N LEU A 162 -2.44 -5.62 11.93
CA LEU A 162 -1.79 -5.67 13.22
C LEU A 162 -0.71 -6.75 13.20
N GLU A 163 0.48 -6.43 13.74
CA GLU A 163 1.59 -7.38 13.80
C GLU A 163 2.17 -7.45 15.22
N TYR A 164 2.35 -8.68 15.69
CA TYR A 164 2.98 -8.98 16.98
C TYR A 164 3.56 -10.40 17.00
N GLN A 165 4.83 -10.54 17.41
CA GLN A 165 5.55 -11.83 17.49
C GLN A 165 5.48 -12.67 16.20
N GLY A 166 5.53 -12.03 15.03
CA GLY A 166 5.45 -12.69 13.73
C GLY A 166 4.04 -13.08 13.28
N VAL A 167 3.02 -12.84 14.10
CA VAL A 167 1.61 -13.00 13.76
C VAL A 167 1.13 -11.73 13.08
N ARG A 168 0.60 -11.84 11.86
CA ARG A 168 0.01 -10.74 11.08
C ARG A 168 -1.50 -10.94 10.99
N PHE A 169 -2.27 -9.97 11.42
CA PHE A 169 -3.73 -9.99 11.37
C PHE A 169 -4.25 -8.86 10.49
N ASN A 170 -4.86 -9.22 9.37
CA ASN A 170 -5.52 -8.30 8.46
C ASN A 170 -6.94 -8.00 8.94
N LEU A 171 -7.24 -6.74 9.21
CA LEU A 171 -8.53 -6.28 9.75
C LEU A 171 -9.62 -6.14 8.67
N ASP A 172 -9.27 -6.12 7.39
CA ASP A 172 -10.21 -5.95 6.29
C ASP A 172 -10.96 -7.26 5.98
N ASP A 173 -10.22 -8.37 5.96
CA ASP A 173 -10.75 -9.69 5.61
C ASP A 173 -10.76 -10.67 6.81
N ASN A 174 -10.37 -10.20 8.01
CA ASN A 174 -10.23 -10.99 9.22
C ASN A 174 -9.27 -12.19 9.11
N THR A 175 -8.26 -12.11 8.23
CA THR A 175 -7.29 -13.18 8.01
C THR A 175 -6.08 -13.04 8.92
N VAL A 176 -5.71 -14.13 9.58
CA VAL A 176 -4.46 -14.25 10.35
C VAL A 176 -3.46 -15.04 9.54
N CYS A 177 -2.24 -14.50 9.42
CA CYS A 177 -1.10 -15.13 8.76
C CYS A 177 0.02 -15.36 9.76
N PHE A 178 0.66 -16.52 9.69
CA PHE A 178 1.85 -16.86 10.44
C PHE A 178 2.75 -17.77 9.60
N GLN A 179 3.99 -17.33 9.36
CA GLN A 179 4.91 -17.96 8.40
C GLN A 179 4.25 -18.14 7.02
N SER A 180 4.09 -19.38 6.54
CA SER A 180 3.44 -19.71 5.26
C SER A 180 1.97 -20.14 5.40
N SER A 181 1.41 -20.11 6.62
CA SER A 181 0.03 -20.51 6.89
C SER A 181 -0.88 -19.31 7.09
N GLN A 182 -2.13 -19.43 6.64
CA GLN A 182 -3.15 -18.40 6.85
C GLN A 182 -4.50 -19.01 7.17
N MET A 183 -5.35 -18.24 7.84
CA MET A 183 -6.73 -18.65 8.16
C MET A 183 -7.63 -17.44 8.39
N GLU A 184 -8.92 -17.61 8.12
CA GLU A 184 -9.96 -16.62 8.37
C GLU A 184 -10.60 -16.82 9.75
N LEU A 185 -10.82 -15.72 10.47
CA LEU A 185 -11.49 -15.68 11.75
C LEU A 185 -12.97 -15.32 11.59
N SER A 186 -13.82 -15.84 12.47
CA SER A 186 -15.18 -15.32 12.60
C SER A 186 -15.17 -13.89 13.16
N LYS A 187 -16.26 -13.13 12.97
CA LYS A 187 -16.37 -11.73 13.42
C LYS A 187 -16.00 -11.55 14.90
N ASN A 188 -16.45 -12.43 15.79
CA ASN A 188 -16.17 -12.30 17.22
C ASN A 188 -14.74 -12.69 17.56
N GLU A 189 -14.16 -13.72 16.92
CA GLU A 189 -12.74 -14.08 17.07
C GLU A 189 -11.83 -12.95 16.58
N ALA A 190 -12.16 -12.34 15.45
CA ALA A 190 -11.45 -11.20 14.89
C ALA A 190 -11.46 -9.99 15.83
N LYS A 191 -12.61 -9.63 16.39
CA LYS A 191 -12.74 -8.53 17.36
C LYS A 191 -11.91 -8.78 18.63
N ILE A 192 -11.93 -10.00 19.16
CA ILE A 192 -11.13 -10.37 20.34
C ILE A 192 -9.63 -10.24 20.02
N LEU A 193 -9.18 -10.81 18.90
CA LEU A 193 -7.79 -10.74 18.49
C LEU A 193 -7.34 -9.31 18.25
N ARG A 194 -8.16 -8.50 17.57
CA ARG A 194 -7.89 -7.09 17.33
C ARG A 194 -7.62 -6.34 18.63
N LEU A 195 -8.54 -6.40 19.60
CA LEU A 195 -8.40 -5.67 20.86
C LEU A 195 -7.17 -6.13 21.66
N LEU A 196 -6.84 -7.42 21.64
CA LEU A 196 -5.64 -7.96 22.27
C LEU A 196 -4.37 -7.46 21.58
N MET A 197 -4.34 -7.42 20.24
CA MET A 197 -3.18 -6.95 19.47
C MET A 197 -3.00 -5.42 19.55
N GLU A 198 -4.07 -4.64 19.60
CA GLU A 198 -4.02 -3.18 19.84
C GLU A 198 -3.46 -2.87 21.24
N LYS A 199 -3.74 -3.71 22.22
CA LYS A 199 -3.26 -3.60 23.61
C LYS A 199 -2.14 -4.60 23.97
N LYS A 200 -1.35 -4.98 22.95
CA LYS A 200 -0.25 -5.95 23.11
C LYS A 200 0.64 -5.63 24.31
N GLY A 201 1.06 -6.67 25.03
CA GLY A 201 1.89 -6.56 26.22
C GLY A 201 1.15 -6.14 27.49
N THR A 202 -0.15 -5.78 27.43
CA THR A 202 -0.97 -5.42 28.59
C THR A 202 -2.08 -6.43 28.84
N ILE A 203 -2.66 -6.43 30.04
CA ILE A 203 -3.81 -7.28 30.36
C ILE A 203 -5.08 -6.55 29.92
N VAL A 204 -5.89 -7.20 29.09
CA VAL A 204 -7.23 -6.72 28.72
C VAL A 204 -8.24 -7.41 29.61
N SER A 205 -9.03 -6.64 30.36
CA SER A 205 -10.02 -7.18 31.28
C SER A 205 -11.17 -7.88 30.53
N ARG A 206 -11.86 -8.80 31.22
CA ARG A 206 -13.05 -9.46 30.65
C ARG A 206 -14.13 -8.44 30.31
N ASP A 207 -14.37 -7.48 31.19
CA ASP A 207 -15.37 -6.43 31.00
C ASP A 207 -15.05 -5.56 29.77
N SER A 208 -13.77 -5.20 29.58
CA SER A 208 -13.35 -4.44 28.38
C SER A 208 -13.57 -5.22 27.08
N LEU A 209 -13.33 -6.54 27.09
CA LEU A 209 -13.59 -7.40 25.92
C LEU A 209 -15.09 -7.53 25.67
N MET A 210 -15.89 -7.72 26.70
CA MET A 210 -17.35 -7.80 26.57
C MET A 210 -17.92 -6.46 26.06
N GLU A 211 -17.53 -5.33 26.63
CA GLU A 211 -17.95 -4.01 26.18
C GLU A 211 -17.61 -3.75 24.71
N TYR A 212 -16.40 -4.15 24.27
CA TYR A 212 -15.97 -4.02 22.88
C TYR A 212 -16.80 -4.91 21.94
N LEU A 213 -17.15 -6.11 22.36
CA LEU A 213 -18.03 -7.01 21.60
C LEU A 213 -19.47 -6.49 21.54
N TRP A 214 -20.00 -5.89 22.61
CA TRP A 214 -21.37 -5.39 22.69
C TRP A 214 -21.64 -4.14 21.84
N LYS A 215 -20.68 -3.27 21.67
CA LYS A 215 -20.84 -2.05 20.86
C LYS A 215 -21.27 -2.35 19.42
N THR A 216 -21.19 -3.60 19.00
CA THR A 216 -21.36 -4.00 17.60
C THR A 216 -22.34 -5.15 17.35
N ASP A 217 -22.74 -5.95 18.38
CA ASP A 217 -23.64 -7.11 18.25
C ASP A 217 -24.37 -7.40 19.59
N PHE A 218 -25.41 -8.28 19.52
CA PHE A 218 -26.23 -8.69 20.64
C PHE A 218 -25.44 -9.27 21.84
N TYR A 219 -26.05 -9.17 23.01
CA TYR A 219 -25.61 -9.63 24.33
C TYR A 219 -24.66 -10.85 24.35
N VAL A 220 -23.41 -10.65 24.74
CA VAL A 220 -22.40 -11.68 24.93
C VAL A 220 -22.17 -11.82 26.44
N ASP A 221 -22.48 -13.00 27.03
CA ASP A 221 -22.19 -13.29 28.43
C ASP A 221 -20.73 -13.74 28.62
N GLU A 222 -20.28 -13.85 29.87
CA GLU A 222 -18.92 -14.30 30.21
C GLU A 222 -18.57 -15.70 29.70
N ASN A 223 -19.57 -16.59 29.59
CA ASN A 223 -19.39 -17.95 29.08
C ASN A 223 -19.13 -17.89 27.57
N ALA A 224 -19.88 -17.07 26.85
CA ALA A 224 -19.70 -16.87 25.42
C ALA A 224 -18.31 -16.27 25.10
N LEU A 225 -17.81 -15.31 25.91
CA LEU A 225 -16.45 -14.79 25.77
C LEU A 225 -15.41 -15.91 25.93
N SER A 226 -15.53 -16.71 26.98
CA SER A 226 -14.60 -17.81 27.26
C SER A 226 -14.60 -18.85 26.13
N VAL A 227 -15.76 -19.18 25.57
CA VAL A 227 -15.91 -20.09 24.42
C VAL A 227 -15.22 -19.52 23.18
N ASN A 228 -15.44 -18.23 22.87
CA ASN A 228 -14.83 -17.59 21.70
C ASN A 228 -13.29 -17.50 21.83
N VAL A 229 -12.78 -17.18 23.02
CA VAL A 229 -11.32 -17.18 23.27
C VAL A 229 -10.72 -18.58 23.06
N ASN A 230 -11.39 -19.63 23.56
CA ASN A 230 -10.91 -21.01 23.39
C ASN A 230 -10.97 -21.45 21.92
N ARG A 231 -11.99 -21.06 21.16
CA ARG A 231 -12.07 -21.33 19.71
C ARG A 231 -10.95 -20.61 18.98
N LEU A 232 -10.72 -19.34 19.29
CA LEU A 232 -9.63 -18.56 18.71
C LEU A 232 -8.26 -19.21 19.00
N ARG A 233 -7.98 -19.66 20.22
CA ARG A 233 -6.74 -20.37 20.55
C ARG A 233 -6.55 -21.61 19.67
N LYS A 234 -7.56 -22.48 19.60
CA LYS A 234 -7.50 -23.70 18.77
C LYS A 234 -7.22 -23.38 17.30
N LYS A 235 -7.81 -22.32 16.79
CA LYS A 235 -7.55 -21.86 15.44
C LYS A 235 -6.11 -21.40 15.28
N LEU A 236 -5.60 -20.54 16.16
CA LEU A 236 -4.21 -20.08 16.14
C LEU A 236 -3.22 -21.24 16.24
N GLU A 237 -3.48 -22.20 17.13
CA GLU A 237 -2.66 -23.42 17.27
C GLU A 237 -2.62 -24.24 15.96
N SER A 238 -3.72 -24.30 15.20
CA SER A 238 -3.78 -25.06 13.95
C SER A 238 -2.88 -24.51 12.83
N ILE A 239 -2.44 -23.24 12.93
CA ILE A 239 -1.48 -22.62 12.02
C ILE A 239 -0.10 -22.40 12.65
N GLY A 240 0.16 -23.07 13.81
CA GLY A 240 1.46 -23.08 14.46
C GLY A 240 1.68 -21.95 15.48
N ILE A 241 0.65 -21.19 15.83
CA ILE A 241 0.72 -20.12 16.84
C ILE A 241 0.32 -20.70 18.20
N VAL A 242 1.29 -21.09 19.03
CA VAL A 242 1.08 -21.74 20.33
C VAL A 242 1.21 -20.70 21.46
N ASP A 243 0.37 -20.83 22.50
CA ASP A 243 0.40 -20.01 23.74
C ASP A 243 0.33 -18.49 23.52
N PHE A 244 -0.17 -18.05 22.37
CA PHE A 244 -0.25 -16.63 22.00
C PHE A 244 -1.18 -15.83 22.92
N ILE A 245 -2.33 -16.41 23.32
CA ILE A 245 -3.30 -15.77 24.20
C ILE A 245 -3.21 -16.41 25.59
N GLN A 246 -2.70 -15.68 26.56
CA GLN A 246 -2.58 -16.13 27.95
C GLN A 246 -3.78 -15.68 28.76
N THR A 247 -4.27 -16.58 29.65
CA THR A 247 -5.26 -16.21 30.65
C THR A 247 -4.56 -15.71 31.93
N LYS A 248 -4.89 -14.51 32.39
CA LYS A 248 -4.49 -13.99 33.69
C LYS A 248 -5.69 -14.16 34.63
N LYS A 249 -5.60 -15.18 35.48
CA LYS A 249 -6.70 -15.63 36.38
C LYS A 249 -7.29 -14.45 37.17
N GLY A 250 -8.60 -14.27 37.11
CA GLY A 250 -9.32 -13.17 37.77
C GLY A 250 -9.16 -11.78 37.13
N LEU A 251 -8.29 -11.61 36.13
CA LEU A 251 -8.01 -10.30 35.52
C LEU A 251 -8.47 -10.20 34.05
N GLY A 252 -8.19 -11.21 33.23
CA GLY A 252 -8.53 -11.18 31.80
C GLY A 252 -7.56 -11.96 30.93
N TYR A 253 -7.25 -11.41 29.74
CA TYR A 253 -6.40 -12.04 28.74
C TYR A 253 -5.27 -11.10 28.31
N LYS A 254 -4.16 -11.68 27.84
CA LYS A 254 -2.97 -10.96 27.39
C LYS A 254 -2.32 -11.71 26.21
N ILE A 255 -1.69 -11.00 25.31
CA ILE A 255 -0.74 -11.50 24.33
C ILE A 255 0.62 -10.87 24.55
#